data_93ce3fe4f96b1401cf648c3569da46e6
#
_entry.id   93ce3fe4f96b1401cf648c3569da46e6
#
_cell.length_a   1.000
_cell.length_b   1.000
_cell.length_c   1.000
_cell.angle_alpha   90.00
_cell.angle_beta   90.00
_cell.angle_gamma   90.00
#
_symmetry.space_group_name_H-M   'P 1'
#
loop_
_entity.id
_entity.type
_entity.pdbx_description
1 polymer ?
#
loop_
_entity_poly.entity_id
_entity_poly.type
_entity_poly.pdbx_seq_one_letter_code
_entity_poly.pdbx_strand_id
1 'polypeptide(L)'
;SVPNGIILVTGATGSGKSTTVYSILQRLNREETNIITVEDPIEMDIAGINQVQTNSEIGLTFATALRSILRQDPNIIMIGEIRDTETAKIAVRASITGHLVLSTLHTNNSLNTIERLLDMEVERYLLSSALTGIVSQKLARRLCPHCREKRPTNEYEKELFKKVIGKDIKEVYTTVGCEECGNGY
;
A
#
# COMPACT_ATOMS: atom_id res chain seq x y z
N SER A 1 20.20 10.19 4.85
CA SER A 1 20.05 9.24 3.73
C SER A 1 18.67 8.61 3.78
N VAL A 2 18.05 8.46 2.64
CA VAL A 2 16.78 7.71 2.51
C VAL A 2 17.12 6.21 2.70
N PRO A 3 16.38 5.46 3.53
CA PRO A 3 16.60 4.02 3.64
C PRO A 3 16.30 3.35 2.29
N ASN A 4 17.08 2.33 1.92
CA ASN A 4 16.82 1.50 0.74
C ASN A 4 15.94 0.31 1.09
N GLY A 5 15.38 -0.34 0.06
CA GLY A 5 14.51 -1.49 0.20
C GLY A 5 13.17 -1.29 -0.50
N ILE A 6 12.32 -2.31 -0.46
CA ILE A 6 10.97 -2.25 -1.03
C ILE A 6 9.90 -2.34 0.05
N ILE A 7 8.95 -1.42 0.02
CA ILE A 7 7.75 -1.42 0.86
C ILE A 7 6.53 -1.62 -0.04
N LEU A 8 5.72 -2.59 0.28
CA LEU A 8 4.53 -2.97 -0.49
C LEU A 8 3.26 -2.69 0.30
N VAL A 9 2.30 -2.01 -0.33
CA VAL A 9 0.96 -1.82 0.22
C VAL A 9 0.01 -2.73 -0.54
N THR A 10 -0.68 -3.61 0.18
CA THR A 10 -1.54 -4.64 -0.41
C THR A 10 -2.95 -4.58 0.16
N GLY A 11 -3.91 -5.10 -0.58
CA GLY A 11 -5.33 -5.13 -0.23
C GLY A 11 -6.22 -5.11 -1.47
N ALA A 12 -7.52 -5.27 -1.26
CA ALA A 12 -8.51 -5.21 -2.33
C ALA A 12 -8.56 -3.84 -3.03
N THR A 13 -9.15 -3.79 -4.21
CA THR A 13 -9.49 -2.53 -4.87
C THR A 13 -10.37 -1.68 -3.94
N GLY A 14 -10.11 -0.38 -3.88
CA GLY A 14 -10.82 0.53 -2.98
C GLY A 14 -10.39 0.45 -1.50
N SER A 15 -9.35 -0.31 -1.14
CA SER A 15 -8.86 -0.34 0.25
C SER A 15 -7.97 0.86 0.65
N GLY A 16 -7.74 1.82 -0.25
CA GLY A 16 -6.98 3.03 0.02
C GLY A 16 -5.45 2.86 -0.15
N LYS A 17 -4.99 1.86 -0.90
CA LYS A 17 -3.56 1.62 -1.14
C LYS A 17 -2.84 2.84 -1.71
N SER A 18 -3.35 3.40 -2.81
CA SER A 18 -2.77 4.59 -3.47
C SER A 18 -2.72 5.77 -2.51
N THR A 19 -3.79 6.01 -1.75
CA THR A 19 -3.85 7.07 -0.73
C THR A 19 -2.76 6.91 0.33
N THR A 20 -2.54 5.68 0.79
CA THR A 20 -1.49 5.38 1.78
C THR A 20 -0.10 5.63 1.20
N VAL A 21 0.17 5.16 -0.03
CA VAL A 21 1.45 5.38 -0.71
C VAL A 21 1.68 6.86 -0.96
N TYR A 22 0.69 7.60 -1.43
CA TYR A 22 0.78 9.05 -1.63
C TYR A 22 1.06 9.80 -0.32
N SER A 23 0.43 9.40 0.78
CA SER A 23 0.71 9.98 2.10
C SER A 23 2.16 9.75 2.54
N ILE A 24 2.73 8.57 2.22
CA ILE A 24 4.14 8.28 2.47
C ILE A 24 5.04 9.16 1.59
N LEU A 25 4.74 9.27 0.29
CA LEU A 25 5.49 10.11 -0.64
C LEU A 25 5.49 11.58 -0.20
N GLN A 26 4.34 12.14 0.18
CA GLN A 26 4.24 13.51 0.69
C GLN A 26 5.11 13.75 1.92
N ARG A 27 5.20 12.78 2.84
CA ARG A 27 6.08 12.87 4.02
C ARG A 27 7.57 12.79 3.71
N LEU A 28 7.92 12.10 2.63
CA LEU A 28 9.31 11.91 2.19
C LEU A 28 9.75 12.98 1.18
N ASN A 29 8.81 13.75 0.64
CA ASN A 29 9.07 14.79 -0.35
C ASN A 29 9.78 15.99 0.29
N ARG A 30 11.06 16.12 0.00
CA ARG A 30 11.95 17.18 0.46
C ARG A 30 12.74 17.71 -0.73
N GLU A 31 13.23 18.92 -0.66
CA GLU A 31 13.98 19.56 -1.75
C GLU A 31 15.19 18.73 -2.22
N GLU A 32 15.83 18.00 -1.29
CA GLU A 32 17.01 17.19 -1.59
C GLU A 32 16.68 15.76 -2.06
N THR A 33 15.39 15.42 -2.19
CA THR A 33 14.97 14.06 -2.50
C THR A 33 14.36 13.99 -3.89
N ASN A 34 15.03 13.29 -4.80
CA ASN A 34 14.47 13.02 -6.12
C ASN A 34 13.49 11.85 -6.05
N ILE A 35 12.19 12.16 -6.15
CA ILE A 35 11.09 11.18 -6.15
C ILE A 35 10.52 11.08 -7.55
N ILE A 36 10.48 9.87 -8.10
CA ILE A 36 9.88 9.62 -9.41
C ILE A 36 8.85 8.51 -9.29
N THR A 37 7.66 8.73 -9.84
CA THR A 37 6.60 7.72 -9.88
C THR A 37 6.33 7.24 -11.30
N VAL A 38 5.78 6.03 -11.42
CA VAL A 38 5.18 5.50 -12.65
C VAL A 38 3.82 4.91 -12.31
N GLU A 39 2.76 5.36 -12.99
CA GLU A 39 1.37 5.15 -12.60
C GLU A 39 0.44 4.87 -13.79
N ASP A 40 -0.70 4.25 -13.53
CA ASP A 40 -1.70 3.90 -14.54
C ASP A 40 -3.15 3.92 -13.98
N PRO A 41 -3.82 5.09 -14.03
CA PRO A 41 -3.31 6.45 -14.28
C PRO A 41 -2.72 7.13 -13.04
N ILE A 42 -2.26 8.37 -13.19
CA ILE A 42 -1.96 9.27 -12.06
C ILE A 42 -3.30 9.68 -11.42
N GLU A 43 -3.47 9.32 -10.14
CA GLU A 43 -4.72 9.60 -9.41
C GLU A 43 -4.77 11.04 -8.86
N MET A 44 -3.61 11.61 -8.53
CA MET A 44 -3.50 12.95 -7.96
C MET A 44 -2.11 13.52 -8.20
N ASP A 45 -2.04 14.77 -8.65
CA ASP A 45 -0.77 15.48 -8.79
C ASP A 45 -0.18 15.85 -7.44
N ILE A 46 1.11 15.60 -7.26
CA ILE A 46 1.86 15.94 -6.05
C ILE A 46 2.99 16.90 -6.41
N ALA A 47 2.90 18.13 -5.95
CA ALA A 47 3.94 19.13 -6.19
C ALA A 47 5.31 18.66 -5.70
N GLY A 48 6.35 18.83 -6.51
CA GLY A 48 7.72 18.43 -6.18
C GLY A 48 8.06 16.95 -6.45
N ILE A 49 7.13 16.18 -7.04
CA ILE A 49 7.34 14.80 -7.45
C ILE A 49 7.24 14.69 -8.98
N ASN A 50 8.16 13.97 -9.58
CA ASN A 50 8.14 13.67 -11.02
C ASN A 50 7.23 12.47 -11.27
N GLN A 51 6.02 12.68 -11.77
CA GLN A 51 5.04 11.62 -12.00
C GLN A 51 4.96 11.29 -13.50
N VAL A 52 5.12 10.01 -13.83
CA VAL A 52 5.08 9.46 -15.19
C VAL A 52 3.85 8.57 -15.32
N GLN A 53 2.96 8.91 -16.23
CA GLN A 53 1.83 8.04 -16.58
C GLN A 53 2.22 7.07 -17.67
N THR A 54 1.89 5.79 -17.49
CA THR A 54 2.09 4.77 -18.54
C THR A 54 1.20 5.04 -19.75
N ASN A 55 1.66 4.60 -20.92
CA ASN A 55 0.88 4.62 -22.15
C ASN A 55 1.26 3.41 -23.00
N SER A 56 0.46 2.36 -22.95
CA SER A 56 0.71 1.10 -23.66
C SER A 56 0.67 1.24 -25.18
N GLU A 57 -0.07 2.21 -25.72
CA GLU A 57 -0.17 2.45 -27.18
C GLU A 57 1.19 2.83 -27.79
N ILE A 58 2.02 3.54 -27.03
CA ILE A 58 3.37 3.95 -27.48
C ILE A 58 4.48 3.09 -26.84
N GLY A 59 4.13 1.98 -26.19
CA GLY A 59 5.10 1.08 -25.53
C GLY A 59 5.68 1.60 -24.23
N LEU A 60 5.12 2.67 -23.63
CA LEU A 60 5.53 3.17 -22.32
C LEU A 60 4.84 2.35 -21.22
N THR A 61 5.37 1.17 -20.95
CA THR A 61 4.91 0.25 -19.89
C THR A 61 5.57 0.57 -18.55
N PHE A 62 5.09 -0.06 -17.46
CA PHE A 62 5.76 0.04 -16.15
C PHE A 62 7.25 -0.35 -16.24
N ALA A 63 7.56 -1.46 -16.90
CA ALA A 63 8.93 -1.95 -17.03
C ALA A 63 9.82 -1.00 -17.85
N THR A 64 9.34 -0.48 -18.99
CA THR A 64 10.11 0.44 -19.84
C THR A 64 10.34 1.79 -19.16
N ALA A 65 9.31 2.34 -18.50
CA ALA A 65 9.42 3.57 -17.71
C ALA A 65 10.42 3.39 -16.56
N LEU A 66 10.31 2.31 -15.79
CA LEU A 66 11.17 2.02 -14.65
C LEU A 66 12.65 1.92 -15.03
N ARG A 67 12.98 1.28 -16.17
CA ARG A 67 14.36 1.27 -16.69
C ARG A 67 14.89 2.66 -17.01
N SER A 68 14.04 3.56 -17.47
CA SER A 68 14.42 4.95 -17.76
C SER A 68 14.57 5.76 -16.48
N ILE A 69 13.67 5.58 -15.53
CA ILE A 69 13.67 6.22 -14.21
C ILE A 69 14.97 5.90 -13.45
N LEU A 70 15.44 4.64 -13.49
CA LEU A 70 16.67 4.23 -12.84
C LEU A 70 17.95 4.94 -13.35
N ARG A 71 17.87 5.61 -14.49
CA ARG A 71 18.97 6.44 -15.04
C ARG A 71 18.86 7.93 -14.72
N GLN A 72 17.83 8.31 -13.91
CA GLN A 72 17.58 9.69 -13.52
C GLN A 72 18.01 9.99 -12.09
N ASP A 73 18.85 9.13 -11.51
CA ASP A 73 19.38 9.24 -10.14
C ASP A 73 18.25 9.45 -9.08
N PRO A 74 17.21 8.61 -9.06
CA PRO A 74 16.13 8.73 -8.10
C PRO A 74 16.56 8.27 -6.70
N ASN A 75 16.12 8.96 -5.67
CA ASN A 75 16.24 8.46 -4.30
C ASN A 75 15.08 7.52 -3.94
N ILE A 76 13.87 7.87 -4.41
CA ILE A 76 12.64 7.15 -4.16
C ILE A 76 11.93 6.89 -5.47
N ILE A 77 11.53 5.66 -5.68
CA ILE A 77 10.75 5.22 -6.84
C ILE A 77 9.41 4.70 -6.35
N MET A 78 8.32 5.21 -6.91
CA MET A 78 7.00 4.64 -6.69
C MET A 78 6.50 3.99 -7.98
N ILE A 79 6.06 2.76 -7.87
CA ILE A 79 5.41 2.00 -8.94
C ILE A 79 3.96 1.84 -8.53
N GLY A 80 3.03 2.38 -9.29
CA GLY A 80 1.60 2.36 -8.97
C GLY A 80 1.14 0.97 -8.56
N GLU A 81 1.51 -0.04 -9.34
CA GLU A 81 1.33 -1.44 -8.99
C GLU A 81 2.29 -2.37 -9.75
N ILE A 82 2.55 -3.55 -9.18
CA ILE A 82 3.31 -4.62 -9.82
C ILE A 82 2.33 -5.68 -10.33
N ARG A 83 2.24 -5.83 -11.67
CA ARG A 83 1.32 -6.78 -12.31
C ARG A 83 2.04 -7.97 -12.98
N ASP A 84 3.30 -7.79 -13.34
CA ASP A 84 4.07 -8.71 -14.18
C ASP A 84 5.47 -9.01 -13.62
N THR A 85 6.04 -10.12 -14.09
CA THR A 85 7.36 -10.63 -13.71
C THR A 85 8.48 -9.61 -13.98
N GLU A 86 8.42 -8.91 -15.12
CA GLU A 86 9.48 -8.00 -15.53
C GLU A 86 9.56 -6.80 -14.59
N THR A 87 8.42 -6.15 -14.33
CA THR A 87 8.31 -5.03 -13.39
C THR A 87 8.73 -5.46 -11.98
N ALA A 88 8.30 -6.65 -11.51
CA ALA A 88 8.66 -7.18 -10.21
C ALA A 88 10.18 -7.33 -10.05
N LYS A 89 10.85 -7.95 -11.02
CA LYS A 89 12.30 -8.17 -10.99
C LYS A 89 13.08 -6.86 -11.02
N ILE A 90 12.66 -5.87 -11.81
CA ILE A 90 13.33 -4.55 -11.86
C ILE A 90 13.13 -3.82 -10.52
N ALA A 91 11.93 -3.80 -9.97
CA ALA A 91 11.61 -3.15 -8.71
C ALA A 91 12.44 -3.69 -7.54
N VAL A 92 12.52 -5.03 -7.43
CA VAL A 92 13.31 -5.70 -6.38
C VAL A 92 14.80 -5.41 -6.55
N ARG A 93 15.34 -5.44 -7.76
CA ARG A 93 16.75 -5.09 -8.01
C ARG A 93 17.06 -3.63 -7.69
N ALA A 94 16.17 -2.72 -8.07
CA ALA A 94 16.31 -1.30 -7.73
C ALA A 94 16.41 -1.08 -6.22
N SER A 95 15.58 -1.77 -5.45
CA SER A 95 15.58 -1.65 -4.00
C SER A 95 16.87 -2.16 -3.32
N ILE A 96 17.54 -3.15 -3.91
CA ILE A 96 18.84 -3.67 -3.42
C ILE A 96 19.98 -2.73 -3.79
N THR A 97 19.86 -2.04 -4.93
CA THR A 97 20.92 -1.15 -5.44
C THR A 97 20.87 0.28 -4.89
N GLY A 98 20.15 0.50 -3.79
CA GLY A 98 20.23 1.76 -3.04
C GLY A 98 18.98 2.65 -3.09
N HIS A 99 17.91 2.23 -3.79
CA HIS A 99 16.68 3.00 -3.90
C HIS A 99 15.63 2.57 -2.87
N LEU A 100 14.84 3.50 -2.37
CA LEU A 100 13.59 3.17 -1.70
C LEU A 100 12.50 2.98 -2.75
N VAL A 101 11.95 1.77 -2.83
CA VAL A 101 10.89 1.43 -3.76
C VAL A 101 9.57 1.30 -2.99
N LEU A 102 8.54 2.02 -3.42
CA LEU A 102 7.18 1.91 -2.93
C LEU A 102 6.30 1.34 -4.03
N SER A 103 5.46 0.36 -3.73
CA SER A 103 4.51 -0.15 -4.71
C SER A 103 3.27 -0.76 -4.09
N THR A 104 2.28 -1.07 -4.93
CA THR A 104 1.09 -1.79 -4.50
C THR A 104 0.99 -3.15 -5.16
N LEU A 105 0.29 -4.05 -4.49
CA LEU A 105 -0.08 -5.37 -5.00
C LEU A 105 -1.53 -5.71 -4.62
N HIS A 106 -2.21 -6.43 -5.49
CA HIS A 106 -3.56 -6.92 -5.23
C HIS A 106 -3.52 -8.31 -4.60
N THR A 107 -3.22 -8.37 -3.31
CA THR A 107 -3.25 -9.60 -2.51
C THR A 107 -4.05 -9.37 -1.22
N ASN A 108 -4.61 -10.43 -0.67
CA ASN A 108 -5.53 -10.34 0.47
C ASN A 108 -4.84 -10.19 1.83
N ASN A 109 -3.56 -10.54 1.91
CA ASN A 109 -2.75 -10.44 3.12
C ASN A 109 -1.26 -10.37 2.78
N SER A 110 -0.43 -10.10 3.79
CA SER A 110 1.01 -9.93 3.61
C SER A 110 1.75 -11.22 3.21
N LEU A 111 1.29 -12.39 3.65
CA LEU A 111 1.92 -13.67 3.29
C LEU A 111 1.70 -13.99 1.81
N ASN A 112 0.47 -13.85 1.32
CA ASN A 112 0.15 -14.04 -0.10
C ASN A 112 0.91 -13.05 -1.01
N THR A 113 1.34 -11.91 -0.47
CA THR A 113 2.18 -10.97 -1.21
C THR A 113 3.55 -11.56 -1.51
N ILE A 114 4.15 -12.27 -0.55
CA ILE A 114 5.42 -12.95 -0.74
C ILE A 114 5.28 -14.08 -1.78
N GLU A 115 4.25 -14.91 -1.63
CA GLU A 115 3.95 -15.98 -2.59
C GLU A 115 3.75 -15.40 -4.00
N ARG A 116 2.99 -14.30 -4.14
CA ARG A 116 2.76 -13.66 -5.43
C ARG A 116 4.04 -13.16 -6.09
N LEU A 117 5.00 -12.63 -5.32
CA LEU A 117 6.30 -12.21 -5.87
C LEU A 117 7.15 -13.43 -6.29
N LEU A 118 7.08 -14.53 -5.56
CA LEU A 118 7.73 -15.79 -5.95
C LEU A 118 7.12 -16.36 -7.24
N ASP A 119 5.79 -16.31 -7.41
CA ASP A 119 5.10 -16.69 -8.65
C ASP A 119 5.49 -15.80 -9.84
N MET A 120 5.84 -14.54 -9.57
CA MET A 120 6.44 -13.62 -10.54
C MET A 120 7.94 -13.87 -10.75
N GLU A 121 8.44 -15.06 -10.38
CA GLU A 121 9.82 -15.50 -10.56
C GLU A 121 10.87 -14.56 -9.92
N VAL A 122 10.51 -13.87 -8.83
CA VAL A 122 11.49 -13.16 -8.02
C VAL A 122 12.21 -14.16 -7.14
N GLU A 123 13.52 -14.21 -7.21
CA GLU A 123 14.34 -15.15 -6.46
C GLU A 123 14.24 -14.88 -4.95
N ARG A 124 14.10 -15.94 -4.15
CA ARG A 124 13.91 -15.85 -2.69
C ARG A 124 14.99 -15.05 -1.97
N TYR A 125 16.24 -15.22 -2.37
CA TYR A 125 17.37 -14.52 -1.75
C TYR A 125 17.34 -13.00 -2.03
N LEU A 126 16.90 -12.60 -3.23
CA LEU A 126 16.73 -11.19 -3.58
C LEU A 126 15.57 -10.59 -2.77
N LEU A 127 14.46 -11.31 -2.68
CA LEU A 127 13.29 -10.86 -1.94
C LEU A 127 13.60 -10.68 -0.45
N SER A 128 14.33 -11.62 0.16
CA SER A 128 14.73 -11.52 1.58
C SER A 128 15.63 -10.33 1.87
N SER A 129 16.44 -9.91 0.89
CA SER A 129 17.35 -8.75 1.03
C SER A 129 16.67 -7.42 0.71
N ALA A 130 15.66 -7.45 -0.17
CA ALA A 130 14.98 -6.26 -0.67
C ALA A 130 13.80 -5.82 0.22
N LEU A 131 13.03 -6.80 0.74
CA LEU A 131 11.74 -6.55 1.37
C LEU A 131 11.90 -5.94 2.76
N THR A 132 11.54 -4.66 2.86
CA THR A 132 11.60 -3.90 4.12
C THR A 132 10.26 -3.99 4.88
N GLY A 133 9.14 -4.02 4.15
CA GLY A 133 7.83 -4.11 4.81
C GLY A 133 6.69 -4.41 3.84
N ILE A 134 5.63 -5.01 4.39
CA ILE A 134 4.35 -5.21 3.72
C ILE A 134 3.24 -4.69 4.61
N VAL A 135 2.45 -3.76 4.07
CA VAL A 135 1.26 -3.21 4.74
C VAL A 135 0.02 -3.81 4.09
N SER A 136 -0.66 -4.71 4.79
CA SER A 136 -1.95 -5.23 4.31
C SER A 136 -3.09 -4.37 4.83
N GLN A 137 -3.88 -3.79 3.91
CA GLN A 137 -4.86 -2.76 4.23
C GLN A 137 -6.28 -3.17 3.86
N LYS A 138 -7.19 -2.94 4.79
CA LYS A 138 -8.63 -3.08 4.60
C LYS A 138 -9.34 -1.86 5.18
N LEU A 139 -10.35 -1.37 4.49
CA LEU A 139 -11.23 -0.34 5.04
C LEU A 139 -12.37 -0.98 5.83
N ALA A 140 -12.63 -0.44 7.00
CA ALA A 140 -13.82 -0.75 7.79
C ALA A 140 -14.67 0.52 7.94
N ARG A 141 -15.99 0.34 7.94
CA ARG A 141 -16.89 1.46 8.21
C ARG A 141 -16.69 1.93 9.65
N ARG A 142 -16.51 3.22 9.81
CA ARG A 142 -16.40 3.83 11.13
C ARG A 142 -17.78 4.17 11.64
N LEU A 143 -18.07 3.81 12.90
CA LEU A 143 -19.31 4.24 13.54
C LEU A 143 -19.37 5.75 13.67
N CYS A 144 -20.54 6.32 13.40
CA CYS A 144 -20.78 7.75 13.58
C CYS A 144 -20.51 8.16 15.04
N PRO A 145 -19.67 9.14 15.30
CA PRO A 145 -19.36 9.57 16.67
C PRO A 145 -20.54 10.19 17.39
N HIS A 146 -21.52 10.75 16.66
CA HIS A 146 -22.67 11.47 17.20
C HIS A 146 -23.77 10.54 17.68
N CYS A 147 -23.99 9.39 17.00
CA CYS A 147 -25.13 8.53 17.31
C CYS A 147 -24.75 7.08 17.66
N ARG A 148 -23.47 6.75 17.79
CA ARG A 148 -23.08 5.42 18.27
C ARG A 148 -23.46 5.25 19.74
N GLU A 149 -24.06 4.13 20.07
CA GLU A 149 -24.43 3.79 21.43
C GLU A 149 -23.65 2.61 21.96
N LYS A 150 -23.41 2.58 23.28
CA LYS A 150 -22.81 1.43 23.94
C LYS A 150 -23.89 0.36 24.19
N ARG A 151 -23.53 -0.88 23.95
CA ARG A 151 -24.33 -2.04 24.35
C ARG A 151 -23.45 -3.11 24.97
N PRO A 152 -24.02 -3.97 25.83
CA PRO A 152 -23.32 -5.16 26.31
C PRO A 152 -22.89 -6.07 25.15
N THR A 153 -21.74 -6.73 25.29
CA THR A 153 -21.32 -7.79 24.38
C THR A 153 -22.19 -9.03 24.57
N ASN A 154 -22.52 -9.68 23.45
CA ASN A 154 -23.14 -11.01 23.48
C ASN A 154 -22.08 -12.10 23.70
N GLU A 155 -22.49 -13.34 23.94
CA GLU A 155 -21.58 -14.45 24.25
C GLU A 155 -20.60 -14.74 23.10
N TYR A 156 -21.05 -14.69 21.85
CA TYR A 156 -20.17 -14.86 20.68
C TYR A 156 -19.08 -13.77 20.60
N GLU A 157 -19.43 -12.52 20.86
CA GLU A 157 -18.50 -11.40 20.86
C GLU A 157 -17.46 -11.55 21.99
N LYS A 158 -17.88 -11.96 23.17
CA LYS A 158 -16.97 -12.22 24.32
C LYS A 158 -15.94 -13.30 23.96
N GLU A 159 -16.40 -14.43 23.42
CA GLU A 159 -15.52 -15.49 22.97
C GLU A 159 -14.56 -15.04 21.87
N LEU A 160 -15.06 -14.29 20.89
CA LEU A 160 -14.25 -13.74 19.81
C LEU A 160 -13.15 -12.80 20.33
N PHE A 161 -13.51 -11.85 21.20
CA PHE A 161 -12.54 -10.92 21.78
C PHE A 161 -11.52 -11.64 22.65
N LYS A 162 -11.94 -12.61 23.43
CA LYS A 162 -11.05 -13.43 24.26
C LYS A 162 -10.07 -14.22 23.39
N LYS A 163 -10.55 -14.80 22.27
CA LYS A 163 -9.73 -15.57 21.34
C LYS A 163 -8.74 -14.70 20.54
N VAL A 164 -9.17 -13.54 20.05
CA VAL A 164 -8.39 -12.70 19.13
C VAL A 164 -7.44 -11.75 19.84
N ILE A 165 -7.90 -11.12 20.90
CA ILE A 165 -7.11 -10.08 21.61
C ILE A 165 -6.79 -10.43 23.06
N GLY A 166 -7.22 -11.61 23.54
CA GLY A 166 -6.96 -12.07 24.92
C GLY A 166 -7.66 -11.26 26.02
N LYS A 167 -8.66 -10.45 25.70
CA LYS A 167 -9.36 -9.55 26.64
C LYS A 167 -10.83 -9.87 26.74
N ASP A 168 -11.37 -9.74 27.94
CA ASP A 168 -12.80 -9.79 28.19
C ASP A 168 -13.41 -8.38 28.00
N ILE A 169 -14.05 -8.17 26.86
CA ILE A 169 -14.70 -6.91 26.50
C ILE A 169 -16.18 -7.02 26.90
N LYS A 170 -16.59 -6.18 27.82
CA LYS A 170 -17.98 -6.20 28.35
C LYS A 170 -18.96 -5.35 27.53
N GLU A 171 -18.47 -4.31 26.86
CA GLU A 171 -19.29 -3.38 26.07
C GLU A 171 -18.65 -3.11 24.70
N VAL A 172 -19.51 -2.93 23.72
CA VAL A 172 -19.14 -2.49 22.36
C VAL A 172 -20.04 -1.35 21.91
N TYR A 173 -19.63 -0.61 20.90
CA TYR A 173 -20.48 0.37 20.26
C TYR A 173 -21.29 -0.25 19.14
N THR A 174 -22.52 0.22 18.95
CA THR A 174 -23.42 -0.15 17.86
C THR A 174 -23.89 1.08 17.09
N THR A 175 -24.40 0.85 15.88
CA THR A 175 -24.99 1.88 15.02
C THR A 175 -26.42 2.18 15.46
N VAL A 176 -26.82 3.45 15.40
CA VAL A 176 -28.21 3.88 15.59
C VAL A 176 -28.69 4.59 14.32
N GLY A 177 -28.00 5.62 13.89
CA GLY A 177 -28.38 6.53 12.82
C GLY A 177 -28.84 7.87 13.36
N CYS A 178 -28.51 8.95 12.65
CA CYS A 178 -28.94 10.31 12.95
C CYS A 178 -29.00 11.13 11.65
N GLU A 179 -29.49 12.35 11.74
CA GLU A 179 -29.61 13.25 10.59
C GLU A 179 -28.26 13.53 9.89
N GLU A 180 -27.14 13.49 10.63
CA GLU A 180 -25.81 13.73 10.07
C GLU A 180 -25.26 12.55 9.26
N CYS A 181 -25.58 11.30 9.63
CA CYS A 181 -24.99 10.12 9.01
C CYS A 181 -26.01 9.18 8.32
N GLY A 182 -27.28 9.34 8.62
CA GLY A 182 -28.38 8.52 8.10
C GLY A 182 -28.45 7.11 8.69
N ASN A 183 -27.40 6.32 8.61
CA ASN A 183 -27.40 4.89 8.92
C ASN A 183 -26.40 4.44 10.00
N GLY A 184 -25.83 5.36 10.74
CA GLY A 184 -24.93 5.07 11.87
C GLY A 184 -23.43 4.93 11.50
N TYR A 185 -23.02 5.21 10.25
CA TYR A 185 -21.63 5.11 9.77
C TYR A 185 -21.11 6.43 9.23
#